data_059c13eb94197a320557ed86be3ec49c
#
_entry.id   059c13eb94197a320557ed86be3ec49c
#
_cell.length_a   1.000
_cell.length_b   1.000
_cell.length_c   1.000
_cell.angle_alpha   90.00
_cell.angle_beta   90.00
_cell.angle_gamma   90.00
#
_symmetry.space_group_name_H-M   'P 1'
#
loop_
_entity.id
_entity.type
_entity.pdbx_description
1 polymer ?
#
loop_
_entity_poly.entity_id
_entity_poly.type
_entity_poly.pdbx_seq_one_letter_code
_entity_poly.pdbx_strand_id
1 'polypeptide(L)'
;MEKKLKVRFAPSPTGPFHIGGARSALFNWLVARHADGTFLVRIEDTDLKRSTKESEENIKDSLKWLGMNWDEGIDVGGPHGPYRQTERLDLYKKEVQRLLDEGKAYYCYCSAEELEKSRKAQLDAGKTPIYDEHCRHLTEEEKAKYEAEGRKPVVRLKVRKDGVFAFDDMVRGHVEFQAAGVGDFIIMKSDGIPVYNFAVVIDDAFMEVTHVIRAEEHLSNTPRQLAIYEALGYKPPKFGHISLILGEDHKKMSKRHGATSVTEYRNMGYLPEAVVNYLALLGWTPKGEQEIFTEEELIKQFSMKRVSSNDAVFDINKLNWINFQYMKKLDADQLYDLIFPFLVKAGYVDAAVSEEKKDWLKKVIWFMKDHIYFAGQAADELKFFFEDMPELTDEDVLAIMKAETSGKLLRAFIEDLKTLETFDQAEIKKCFNACMKAQGIKGKAAYEPTRIALTGATQGPGMFEMMELFGREKTMDRLEAALAYC
;
A
#
# COMPACT_ATOMS: atom_id res chain seq x y z
N MET A 1 14.39 23.68 -27.01
CA MET A 1 13.48 23.67 -25.86
C MET A 1 13.81 22.44 -25.02
N GLU A 2 14.00 22.59 -23.73
CA GLU A 2 14.16 21.46 -22.81
C GLU A 2 12.84 20.67 -22.85
N LYS A 3 12.92 19.32 -23.01
CA LYS A 3 11.70 18.51 -22.97
C LYS A 3 11.02 18.64 -21.62
N LYS A 4 9.70 18.84 -21.59
CA LYS A 4 8.90 18.85 -20.38
C LYS A 4 9.15 17.54 -19.59
N LEU A 5 9.27 17.62 -18.27
CA LEU A 5 9.46 16.44 -17.44
C LEU A 5 8.32 15.44 -17.67
N LYS A 6 8.67 14.19 -17.97
CA LYS A 6 7.71 13.09 -18.09
C LYS A 6 8.23 11.89 -17.30
N VAL A 7 7.42 11.44 -16.37
CA VAL A 7 7.63 10.24 -15.58
C VAL A 7 6.55 9.21 -15.90
N ARG A 8 6.77 7.96 -15.50
CA ARG A 8 5.78 6.90 -15.70
C ARG A 8 5.67 5.96 -14.52
N PHE A 9 4.47 5.46 -14.31
CA PHE A 9 4.20 4.25 -13.58
C PHE A 9 3.85 3.15 -14.59
N ALA A 10 4.56 2.03 -14.56
CA ALA A 10 4.47 0.98 -15.57
C ALA A 10 4.30 -0.40 -14.90
N PRO A 11 3.12 -0.66 -14.30
CA PRO A 11 2.88 -1.89 -13.58
C PRO A 11 2.56 -3.08 -14.49
N SER A 12 2.98 -4.28 -14.05
CA SER A 12 2.49 -5.54 -14.60
C SER A 12 1.22 -5.97 -13.83
N PRO A 13 0.09 -6.23 -14.49
CA PRO A 13 -1.19 -6.56 -13.84
C PRO A 13 -1.25 -8.04 -13.45
N THR A 14 -0.42 -8.46 -12.51
CA THR A 14 -0.20 -9.88 -12.14
C THR A 14 -0.73 -10.25 -10.75
N GLY A 15 -1.57 -9.41 -10.14
CA GLY A 15 -2.17 -9.63 -8.83
C GLY A 15 -2.63 -8.33 -8.16
N PRO A 16 -2.98 -8.37 -6.87
CA PRO A 16 -3.41 -7.19 -6.11
C PRO A 16 -2.36 -6.09 -6.12
N PHE A 17 -2.80 -4.84 -6.19
CA PHE A 17 -1.90 -3.69 -6.23
C PHE A 17 -1.25 -3.46 -4.86
N HIS A 18 0.03 -3.82 -4.77
CA HIS A 18 0.82 -3.77 -3.54
C HIS A 18 1.22 -2.35 -3.18
N ILE A 19 1.30 -2.03 -1.86
CA ILE A 19 1.70 -0.70 -1.36
C ILE A 19 3.09 -0.26 -1.84
N GLY A 20 4.01 -1.18 -2.11
CA GLY A 20 5.31 -0.87 -2.73
C GLY A 20 5.18 -0.30 -4.13
N GLY A 21 4.24 -0.85 -4.93
CA GLY A 21 3.86 -0.29 -6.22
C GLY A 21 3.18 1.06 -6.08
N ALA A 22 2.27 1.20 -5.12
CA ALA A 22 1.58 2.45 -4.82
C ALA A 22 2.56 3.58 -4.42
N ARG A 23 3.57 3.28 -3.59
CA ARG A 23 4.63 4.24 -3.25
C ARG A 23 5.44 4.64 -4.49
N SER A 24 5.77 3.68 -5.36
CA SER A 24 6.48 3.98 -6.61
C SER A 24 5.65 4.88 -7.52
N ALA A 25 4.34 4.62 -7.65
CA ALA A 25 3.40 5.47 -8.38
C ALA A 25 3.33 6.87 -7.77
N LEU A 26 3.19 6.95 -6.44
CA LEU A 26 3.11 8.22 -5.71
C LEU A 26 4.36 9.09 -5.93
N PHE A 27 5.57 8.52 -5.86
CA PHE A 27 6.79 9.29 -6.06
C PHE A 27 6.89 9.83 -7.49
N ASN A 28 6.50 9.05 -8.50
CA ASN A 28 6.38 9.52 -9.88
C ASN A 28 5.34 10.66 -9.99
N TRP A 29 4.16 10.45 -9.40
CA TRP A 29 3.08 11.42 -9.42
C TRP A 29 3.49 12.75 -8.75
N LEU A 30 4.10 12.69 -7.57
CA LEU A 30 4.59 13.87 -6.85
C LEU A 30 5.67 14.63 -7.65
N VAL A 31 6.61 13.91 -8.29
CA VAL A 31 7.63 14.52 -9.15
C VAL A 31 6.98 15.22 -10.36
N ALA A 32 5.99 14.59 -10.98
CA ALA A 32 5.27 15.20 -12.09
C ALA A 32 4.51 16.46 -11.66
N ARG A 33 3.74 16.38 -10.57
CA ARG A 33 2.97 17.51 -10.07
C ARG A 33 3.86 18.66 -9.57
N HIS A 34 4.96 18.35 -8.88
CA HIS A 34 5.92 19.37 -8.42
C HIS A 34 6.56 20.15 -9.57
N ALA A 35 6.82 19.51 -10.69
CA ALA A 35 7.51 20.11 -11.84
C ALA A 35 6.56 20.53 -12.97
N ASP A 36 5.26 20.54 -12.74
CA ASP A 36 4.23 20.74 -13.80
C ASP A 36 4.50 19.84 -15.02
N GLY A 37 4.93 18.60 -14.74
CA GLY A 37 5.28 17.56 -15.71
C GLY A 37 4.10 16.72 -16.12
N THR A 38 4.40 15.58 -16.77
CA THR A 38 3.41 14.58 -17.20
C THR A 38 3.61 13.29 -16.42
N PHE A 39 2.55 12.79 -15.82
CA PHE A 39 2.50 11.47 -15.21
C PHE A 39 1.78 10.50 -16.15
N LEU A 40 2.52 9.50 -16.64
CA LEU A 40 2.05 8.49 -17.59
C LEU A 40 1.81 7.16 -16.87
N VAL A 41 0.71 6.46 -17.21
CA VAL A 41 0.46 5.09 -16.78
C VAL A 41 0.40 4.14 -17.98
N ARG A 42 1.33 3.17 -18.00
CA ARG A 42 1.45 2.13 -19.02
C ARG A 42 1.30 0.76 -18.38
N ILE A 43 0.55 -0.14 -19.01
CA ILE A 43 0.39 -1.54 -18.57
C ILE A 43 1.43 -2.43 -19.26
N GLU A 44 2.22 -3.15 -18.46
CA GLU A 44 3.24 -4.10 -18.91
C GLU A 44 2.70 -5.54 -18.77
N ASP A 45 1.92 -5.97 -19.77
CA ASP A 45 1.14 -7.20 -19.80
C ASP A 45 1.76 -8.31 -20.68
N THR A 46 3.07 -8.26 -20.95
CA THR A 46 3.79 -9.26 -21.76
C THR A 46 3.91 -10.63 -21.09
N ASP A 47 3.62 -10.76 -19.81
CA ASP A 47 3.42 -12.04 -19.14
C ASP A 47 1.95 -12.46 -19.25
N LEU A 48 1.61 -13.05 -20.42
CA LEU A 48 0.23 -13.45 -20.75
C LEU A 48 -0.36 -14.50 -19.78
N LYS A 49 0.49 -15.22 -19.03
CA LYS A 49 0.02 -16.25 -18.10
C LYS A 49 -0.47 -15.68 -16.77
N ARG A 50 0.15 -14.59 -16.32
CA ARG A 50 -0.13 -13.98 -15.01
C ARG A 50 -0.93 -12.68 -15.11
N SER A 51 -0.91 -12.01 -16.26
CA SER A 51 -1.65 -10.76 -16.45
C SER A 51 -3.14 -11.02 -16.60
N THR A 52 -3.96 -10.27 -15.83
CA THR A 52 -5.41 -10.38 -15.86
C THR A 52 -6.06 -8.99 -15.92
N LYS A 53 -7.26 -8.92 -16.55
CA LYS A 53 -8.05 -7.68 -16.57
C LYS A 53 -8.46 -7.24 -15.15
N GLU A 54 -8.77 -8.17 -14.28
CA GLU A 54 -9.10 -7.88 -12.88
C GLU A 54 -7.96 -7.16 -12.16
N SER A 55 -6.72 -7.64 -12.34
CA SER A 55 -5.54 -6.99 -11.76
C SER A 55 -5.30 -5.60 -12.35
N GLU A 56 -5.56 -5.41 -13.66
CA GLU A 56 -5.47 -4.10 -14.30
C GLU A 56 -6.51 -3.13 -13.72
N GLU A 57 -7.78 -3.54 -13.61
CA GLU A 57 -8.82 -2.73 -12.99
C GLU A 57 -8.49 -2.39 -11.54
N ASN A 58 -7.98 -3.36 -10.76
CA ASN A 58 -7.55 -3.15 -9.39
C ASN A 58 -6.45 -2.07 -9.27
N ILE A 59 -5.49 -2.05 -10.18
CA ILE A 59 -4.45 -1.01 -10.25
C ILE A 59 -5.09 0.37 -10.51
N LYS A 60 -5.95 0.46 -11.52
CA LYS A 60 -6.61 1.72 -11.93
C LYS A 60 -7.49 2.28 -10.81
N ASP A 61 -8.32 1.44 -10.23
CA ASP A 61 -9.22 1.82 -9.13
C ASP A 61 -8.44 2.26 -7.89
N SER A 62 -7.35 1.57 -7.58
CA SER A 62 -6.49 1.93 -6.45
C SER A 62 -5.78 3.26 -6.68
N LEU A 63 -5.26 3.52 -7.88
CA LEU A 63 -4.65 4.82 -8.23
C LEU A 63 -5.66 5.96 -8.11
N LYS A 64 -6.89 5.77 -8.63
CA LYS A 64 -7.98 6.75 -8.54
C LYS A 64 -8.39 6.99 -7.09
N TRP A 65 -8.52 5.92 -6.29
CA TRP A 65 -8.86 6.03 -4.87
C TRP A 65 -7.80 6.81 -4.08
N LEU A 66 -6.50 6.64 -4.43
CA LEU A 66 -5.40 7.40 -3.84
C LEU A 66 -5.25 8.83 -4.40
N GLY A 67 -6.14 9.29 -5.31
CA GLY A 67 -6.05 10.60 -5.92
C GLY A 67 -4.97 10.76 -6.99
N MET A 68 -4.26 9.70 -7.35
CA MET A 68 -3.17 9.71 -8.32
C MET A 68 -3.68 9.63 -9.77
N ASN A 69 -4.39 10.66 -10.24
CA ASN A 69 -4.83 10.76 -11.62
C ASN A 69 -3.64 10.97 -12.56
N TRP A 70 -3.68 10.35 -13.75
CA TRP A 70 -2.63 10.41 -14.75
C TRP A 70 -3.04 11.23 -15.97
N ASP A 71 -2.05 11.82 -16.62
CA ASP A 71 -2.24 12.77 -17.73
C ASP A 71 -2.20 12.10 -19.08
N GLU A 72 -1.49 10.97 -19.18
CA GLU A 72 -1.30 10.18 -20.39
C GLU A 72 -1.28 8.70 -20.03
N GLY A 73 -1.84 7.83 -20.88
CA GLY A 73 -1.80 6.39 -20.64
C GLY A 73 -3.13 5.69 -20.88
N ILE A 74 -3.28 4.52 -20.21
CA ILE A 74 -4.52 3.75 -20.27
C ILE A 74 -5.73 4.61 -19.84
N ASP A 75 -6.87 4.37 -20.48
CA ASP A 75 -8.17 5.03 -20.27
C ASP A 75 -8.21 6.53 -20.65
N VAL A 76 -7.13 7.28 -20.48
CA VAL A 76 -7.08 8.72 -20.82
C VAL A 76 -6.51 8.99 -22.21
N GLY A 77 -5.76 8.03 -22.79
CA GLY A 77 -5.15 8.20 -24.08
C GLY A 77 -3.92 9.10 -24.07
N GLY A 78 -3.63 9.72 -25.23
CA GLY A 78 -2.51 10.63 -25.43
C GLY A 78 -1.79 10.38 -26.77
N PRO A 79 -0.68 11.10 -27.03
CA PRO A 79 -0.03 11.09 -28.36
C PRO A 79 0.83 9.84 -28.64
N HIS A 80 1.11 8.99 -27.64
CA HIS A 80 2.07 7.89 -27.73
C HIS A 80 1.43 6.50 -27.61
N GLY A 81 0.08 6.41 -27.73
CA GLY A 81 -0.64 5.14 -27.64
C GLY A 81 -0.23 4.13 -28.72
N PRO A 82 -0.63 2.86 -28.53
CA PRO A 82 -1.39 2.32 -27.39
C PRO A 82 -0.52 2.18 -26.12
N TYR A 83 -1.17 2.02 -24.95
CA TYR A 83 -0.50 2.03 -23.64
C TYR A 83 -0.50 0.67 -22.93
N ARG A 84 -0.81 -0.42 -23.65
CA ARG A 84 -0.58 -1.81 -23.23
C ARG A 84 0.50 -2.41 -24.11
N GLN A 85 1.45 -3.13 -23.50
CA GLN A 85 2.58 -3.69 -24.26
C GLN A 85 2.15 -4.73 -25.28
N THR A 86 1.11 -5.53 -24.99
CA THR A 86 0.56 -6.50 -25.95
C THR A 86 -0.03 -5.85 -27.21
N GLU A 87 -0.42 -4.60 -27.15
CA GLU A 87 -0.93 -3.83 -28.31
C GLU A 87 0.19 -3.18 -29.14
N ARG A 88 1.47 -3.34 -28.72
CA ARG A 88 2.65 -2.70 -29.32
C ARG A 88 3.63 -3.70 -29.97
N LEU A 89 3.25 -4.95 -30.12
CA LEU A 89 4.14 -6.03 -30.56
C LEU A 89 4.82 -5.74 -31.91
N ASP A 90 4.14 -5.07 -32.82
CA ASP A 90 4.71 -4.72 -34.16
C ASP A 90 5.82 -3.67 -34.05
N LEU A 91 5.71 -2.74 -33.09
CA LEU A 91 6.79 -1.80 -32.80
C LEU A 91 8.05 -2.53 -32.30
N TYR A 92 7.88 -3.47 -31.38
CA TYR A 92 9.01 -4.24 -30.84
C TYR A 92 9.67 -5.10 -31.92
N LYS A 93 8.88 -5.76 -32.79
CA LYS A 93 9.39 -6.56 -33.90
C LYS A 93 10.20 -5.69 -34.86
N LYS A 94 9.71 -4.49 -35.20
CA LYS A 94 10.41 -3.53 -36.04
C LYS A 94 11.79 -3.16 -35.49
N GLU A 95 11.88 -2.85 -34.20
CA GLU A 95 13.14 -2.48 -33.56
C GLU A 95 14.10 -3.68 -33.39
N VAL A 96 13.58 -4.89 -33.17
CA VAL A 96 14.38 -6.13 -33.22
C VAL A 96 14.94 -6.36 -34.62
N GLN A 97 14.11 -6.22 -35.68
CA GLN A 97 14.56 -6.40 -37.05
C GLN A 97 15.67 -5.39 -37.40
N ARG A 98 15.50 -4.14 -36.98
CA ARG A 98 16.54 -3.10 -37.13
C ARG A 98 17.87 -3.52 -36.52
N LEU A 99 17.85 -4.04 -35.26
CA LEU A 99 19.07 -4.52 -34.59
C LEU A 99 19.69 -5.72 -35.28
N LEU A 100 18.90 -6.63 -35.89
CA LEU A 100 19.39 -7.75 -36.71
C LEU A 100 20.06 -7.24 -37.97
N ASP A 101 19.41 -6.32 -38.71
CA ASP A 101 19.92 -5.75 -39.95
C ASP A 101 21.22 -4.95 -39.72
N GLU A 102 21.33 -4.24 -38.60
CA GLU A 102 22.53 -3.52 -38.18
C GLU A 102 23.64 -4.46 -37.61
N GLY A 103 23.37 -5.77 -37.53
CA GLY A 103 24.33 -6.72 -36.96
C GLY A 103 24.58 -6.59 -35.45
N LYS A 104 23.70 -5.85 -34.74
CA LYS A 104 23.75 -5.62 -33.28
C LYS A 104 22.98 -6.67 -32.46
N ALA A 105 22.21 -7.52 -33.16
CA ALA A 105 21.52 -8.68 -32.54
C ALA A 105 21.76 -9.91 -33.44
N TYR A 106 21.40 -11.07 -32.96
CA TYR A 106 21.52 -12.34 -33.68
C TYR A 106 20.51 -13.39 -33.18
N TYR A 107 20.25 -14.39 -34.00
CA TYR A 107 19.43 -15.54 -33.64
C TYR A 107 20.22 -16.54 -32.79
N CYS A 108 19.60 -17.00 -31.70
CA CYS A 108 20.16 -18.01 -30.81
C CYS A 108 19.24 -19.23 -30.76
N TYR A 109 19.79 -20.39 -31.09
CA TYR A 109 19.10 -21.66 -31.22
C TYR A 109 19.37 -22.62 -30.03
N CYS A 110 20.08 -22.17 -28.97
CA CYS A 110 20.38 -22.98 -27.82
C CYS A 110 19.11 -23.50 -27.13
N SER A 111 19.09 -24.78 -26.79
CA SER A 111 18.03 -25.37 -25.97
C SER A 111 18.18 -24.97 -24.50
N ALA A 112 17.12 -25.19 -23.73
CA ALA A 112 17.14 -24.95 -22.28
C ALA A 112 18.20 -25.82 -21.56
N GLU A 113 18.36 -27.06 -22.01
CA GLU A 113 19.35 -28.01 -21.47
C GLU A 113 20.78 -27.56 -21.76
N GLU A 114 21.05 -27.09 -22.99
CA GLU A 114 22.37 -26.55 -23.37
C GLU A 114 22.74 -25.33 -22.52
N LEU A 115 21.79 -24.41 -22.34
CA LEU A 115 21.98 -23.24 -21.50
C LEU A 115 22.21 -23.56 -20.03
N GLU A 116 21.44 -24.53 -19.47
CA GLU A 116 21.59 -24.95 -18.07
C GLU A 116 22.93 -25.70 -17.85
N LYS A 117 23.36 -26.51 -18.83
CA LYS A 117 24.68 -27.17 -18.79
C LYS A 117 25.80 -26.15 -18.75
N SER A 118 25.76 -25.13 -19.64
CA SER A 118 26.75 -24.05 -19.68
C SER A 118 26.76 -23.27 -18.36
N ARG A 119 25.56 -22.92 -17.86
CA ARG A 119 25.40 -22.22 -16.58
C ARG A 119 26.01 -22.99 -15.41
N LYS A 120 25.71 -24.32 -15.30
CA LYS A 120 26.24 -25.16 -14.24
C LYS A 120 27.77 -25.27 -14.30
N ALA A 121 28.34 -25.46 -15.51
CA ALA A 121 29.78 -25.52 -15.67
C ALA A 121 30.50 -24.23 -15.21
N GLN A 122 29.90 -23.05 -15.44
CA GLN A 122 30.42 -21.78 -14.99
C GLN A 122 30.33 -21.63 -13.46
N LEU A 123 29.22 -22.06 -12.84
CA LEU A 123 29.07 -22.08 -11.38
C LEU A 123 30.07 -23.02 -10.72
N ASP A 124 30.25 -24.23 -11.25
CA ASP A 124 31.20 -25.22 -10.75
C ASP A 124 32.66 -24.69 -10.84
N ALA A 125 32.93 -23.81 -11.83
CA ALA A 125 34.19 -23.11 -11.97
C ALA A 125 34.30 -21.81 -11.12
N GLY A 126 33.33 -21.52 -10.24
CA GLY A 126 33.31 -20.33 -9.38
C GLY A 126 33.09 -19.01 -10.11
N LYS A 127 32.53 -19.06 -11.32
CA LYS A 127 32.25 -17.87 -12.14
C LYS A 127 30.79 -17.44 -12.04
N THR A 128 30.54 -16.14 -12.19
CA THR A 128 29.16 -15.66 -12.40
C THR A 128 28.68 -16.10 -13.78
N PRO A 129 27.54 -16.82 -13.87
CA PRO A 129 27.06 -17.34 -15.15
C PRO A 129 26.62 -16.22 -16.09
N ILE A 130 27.17 -16.18 -17.28
CA ILE A 130 26.77 -15.35 -18.41
C ILE A 130 26.60 -16.25 -19.63
N TYR A 131 25.85 -15.79 -20.64
CA TYR A 131 25.75 -16.55 -21.89
C TYR A 131 27.12 -16.62 -22.56
N ASP A 132 27.50 -17.84 -23.00
CA ASP A 132 28.83 -18.16 -23.55
C ASP A 132 29.01 -17.76 -25.01
N GLU A 133 28.05 -17.04 -25.59
CA GLU A 133 28.06 -16.54 -26.98
C GLU A 133 28.07 -17.64 -28.06
N HIS A 134 27.69 -18.86 -27.71
CA HIS A 134 27.68 -20.01 -28.60
C HIS A 134 27.09 -19.69 -29.99
N CYS A 135 25.95 -19.02 -30.07
CA CYS A 135 25.30 -18.69 -31.32
C CYS A 135 25.70 -17.35 -31.93
N ARG A 136 26.65 -16.61 -31.34
CA ARG A 136 26.99 -15.25 -31.78
C ARG A 136 27.65 -15.20 -33.15
N HIS A 137 28.31 -16.27 -33.57
CA HIS A 137 29.11 -16.35 -34.81
C HIS A 137 28.67 -17.53 -35.71
N LEU A 138 27.43 -18.01 -35.59
CA LEU A 138 26.92 -19.09 -36.41
C LEU A 138 26.94 -18.69 -37.92
N THR A 139 27.42 -19.61 -38.74
CA THR A 139 27.31 -19.52 -40.19
C THR A 139 25.87 -19.76 -40.66
N GLU A 140 25.53 -19.40 -41.87
CA GLU A 140 24.19 -19.65 -42.43
C GLU A 140 23.90 -21.17 -42.55
N GLU A 141 24.94 -21.99 -42.77
CA GLU A 141 24.82 -23.45 -42.83
C GLU A 141 24.46 -24.03 -41.42
N GLU A 142 25.10 -23.54 -40.38
CA GLU A 142 24.80 -23.95 -38.98
C GLU A 142 23.39 -23.51 -38.56
N LYS A 143 22.96 -22.31 -38.93
CA LYS A 143 21.59 -21.85 -38.69
C LYS A 143 20.56 -22.75 -39.37
N ALA A 144 20.79 -23.01 -40.69
CA ALA A 144 19.91 -23.89 -41.48
C ALA A 144 19.80 -25.29 -40.88
N LYS A 145 20.90 -25.82 -40.31
CA LYS A 145 20.89 -27.11 -39.62
C LYS A 145 19.96 -27.07 -38.39
N TYR A 146 20.09 -26.06 -37.51
CA TYR A 146 19.21 -25.90 -36.35
C TYR A 146 17.74 -25.74 -36.75
N GLU A 147 17.46 -24.99 -37.80
CA GLU A 147 16.11 -24.83 -38.35
C GLU A 147 15.53 -26.14 -38.92
N ALA A 148 16.37 -26.95 -39.59
CA ALA A 148 15.99 -28.28 -40.05
C ALA A 148 15.69 -29.24 -38.86
N GLU A 149 16.34 -29.04 -37.71
CA GLU A 149 16.04 -29.74 -36.45
C GLU A 149 14.73 -29.24 -35.80
N GLY A 150 14.05 -28.24 -36.36
CA GLY A 150 12.82 -27.65 -35.84
C GLY A 150 13.02 -26.69 -34.64
N ARG A 151 14.25 -26.24 -34.39
CA ARG A 151 14.54 -25.28 -33.32
C ARG A 151 14.03 -23.90 -33.71
N LYS A 152 13.26 -23.29 -32.79
CA LYS A 152 12.76 -21.91 -32.92
C LYS A 152 13.72 -20.95 -32.22
N PRO A 153 14.34 -20.01 -32.95
CA PRO A 153 15.32 -19.11 -32.33
C PRO A 153 14.69 -18.08 -31.41
N VAL A 154 15.45 -17.63 -30.43
CA VAL A 154 15.27 -16.36 -29.74
C VAL A 154 16.22 -15.33 -30.35
N VAL A 155 15.96 -14.03 -30.11
CA VAL A 155 16.89 -12.99 -30.52
C VAL A 155 17.67 -12.48 -29.30
N ARG A 156 19.01 -12.45 -29.42
CA ARG A 156 19.91 -11.89 -28.41
C ARG A 156 20.54 -10.59 -28.89
N LEU A 157 20.69 -9.65 -27.95
CA LEU A 157 21.47 -8.44 -28.15
C LEU A 157 22.98 -8.77 -28.03
N LYS A 158 23.80 -8.23 -28.93
CA LYS A 158 25.26 -8.24 -28.79
C LYS A 158 25.67 -7.11 -27.85
N VAL A 159 26.22 -7.48 -26.70
CA VAL A 159 26.71 -6.52 -25.71
C VAL A 159 28.21 -6.31 -25.88
N ARG A 160 28.67 -5.08 -25.75
CA ARG A 160 30.11 -4.79 -25.73
C ARG A 160 30.78 -5.42 -24.50
N LYS A 161 32.03 -5.83 -24.62
CA LYS A 161 32.77 -6.49 -23.55
C LYS A 161 33.59 -5.51 -22.71
N ASP A 162 33.97 -4.40 -23.33
CA ASP A 162 34.87 -3.43 -22.72
C ASP A 162 34.12 -2.26 -22.07
N GLY A 163 34.75 -1.70 -21.02
CA GLY A 163 34.25 -0.53 -20.30
C GLY A 163 33.10 -0.85 -19.34
N VAL A 164 32.40 0.20 -18.95
CA VAL A 164 31.34 0.15 -17.93
C VAL A 164 30.04 0.71 -18.47
N PHE A 165 28.91 0.20 -17.97
CA PHE A 165 27.61 0.86 -18.05
C PHE A 165 27.45 1.67 -16.76
N ALA A 166 27.51 2.99 -16.86
CA ALA A 166 27.45 3.91 -15.73
C ALA A 166 26.30 4.91 -15.87
N PHE A 167 25.73 5.31 -14.77
CA PHE A 167 24.71 6.37 -14.70
C PHE A 167 24.70 6.99 -13.30
N ASP A 168 24.21 8.23 -13.22
CA ASP A 168 23.98 8.91 -11.95
C ASP A 168 22.51 8.70 -11.53
N ASP A 169 22.31 7.89 -10.50
CA ASP A 169 21.01 7.60 -9.94
C ASP A 169 20.59 8.73 -8.99
N MET A 170 19.33 9.16 -9.11
CA MET A 170 18.78 10.28 -8.33
C MET A 170 18.73 10.01 -6.81
N VAL A 171 18.78 8.72 -6.41
CA VAL A 171 18.69 8.29 -4.99
C VAL A 171 20.02 7.71 -4.51
N ARG A 172 20.70 6.92 -5.37
CA ARG A 172 21.90 6.13 -5.02
C ARG A 172 23.21 6.76 -5.43
N GLY A 173 23.17 7.89 -6.14
CA GLY A 173 24.38 8.54 -6.66
C GLY A 173 24.95 7.78 -7.85
N HIS A 174 26.27 7.81 -7.99
CA HIS A 174 26.95 7.17 -9.10
C HIS A 174 26.93 5.64 -9.00
N VAL A 175 26.45 4.98 -10.07
CA VAL A 175 26.35 3.52 -10.17
C VAL A 175 27.02 3.06 -11.47
N GLU A 176 27.87 2.04 -11.39
CA GLU A 176 28.50 1.45 -12.56
C GLU A 176 28.51 -0.08 -12.53
N PHE A 177 28.47 -0.67 -13.72
CA PHE A 177 28.54 -2.12 -13.92
C PHE A 177 29.53 -2.44 -15.02
N GLN A 178 30.42 -3.41 -14.82
CA GLN A 178 31.34 -3.88 -15.85
C GLN A 178 30.56 -4.47 -17.04
N ALA A 179 30.83 -4.00 -18.24
CA ALA A 179 30.13 -4.45 -19.45
C ALA A 179 30.28 -5.96 -19.67
N ALA A 180 31.48 -6.50 -19.39
CA ALA A 180 31.74 -7.94 -19.47
C ALA A 180 30.82 -8.78 -18.58
N GLY A 181 30.33 -8.25 -17.46
CA GLY A 181 29.41 -8.93 -16.52
C GLY A 181 27.96 -8.93 -16.98
N VAL A 182 27.59 -8.11 -17.96
CA VAL A 182 26.21 -8.07 -18.51
C VAL A 182 25.98 -9.23 -19.47
N GLY A 183 26.93 -9.49 -20.38
CA GLY A 183 26.86 -10.54 -21.41
C GLY A 183 25.71 -10.35 -22.41
N ASP A 184 25.69 -11.17 -23.46
CA ASP A 184 24.60 -11.17 -24.45
C ASP A 184 23.33 -11.76 -23.83
N PHE A 185 22.20 -11.06 -23.96
CA PHE A 185 20.94 -11.47 -23.37
C PHE A 185 19.78 -11.45 -24.38
N ILE A 186 18.75 -12.23 -24.09
CA ILE A 186 17.56 -12.33 -24.93
C ILE A 186 16.81 -11.00 -24.90
N ILE A 187 16.39 -10.52 -26.09
CA ILE A 187 15.53 -9.33 -26.27
C ILE A 187 14.16 -9.71 -26.82
N MET A 188 14.07 -10.81 -27.59
CA MET A 188 12.81 -11.35 -28.14
C MET A 188 12.75 -12.86 -27.93
N LYS A 189 11.64 -13.35 -27.42
CA LYS A 189 11.37 -14.79 -27.24
C LYS A 189 11.01 -15.45 -28.60
N SER A 190 11.05 -16.76 -28.65
CA SER A 190 10.71 -17.54 -29.83
C SER A 190 9.22 -17.46 -30.25
N ASP A 191 8.36 -17.01 -29.36
CA ASP A 191 6.95 -16.74 -29.61
C ASP A 191 6.69 -15.32 -30.18
N GLY A 192 7.74 -14.52 -30.35
CA GLY A 192 7.64 -13.14 -30.85
C GLY A 192 7.25 -12.11 -29.79
N ILE A 193 7.23 -12.49 -28.52
CA ILE A 193 6.98 -11.57 -27.40
C ILE A 193 8.32 -11.03 -26.88
N PRO A 194 8.49 -9.70 -26.72
CA PRO A 194 9.72 -9.15 -26.18
C PRO A 194 9.89 -9.50 -24.70
N VAL A 195 11.15 -9.53 -24.25
CA VAL A 195 11.42 -9.58 -22.82
C VAL A 195 11.27 -8.20 -22.19
N TYR A 196 11.03 -8.17 -20.87
CA TYR A 196 10.81 -6.95 -20.10
C TYR A 196 11.81 -5.82 -20.42
N ASN A 197 13.13 -6.09 -20.32
CA ASN A 197 14.15 -5.06 -20.52
C ASN A 197 14.11 -4.42 -21.90
N PHE A 198 13.72 -5.17 -22.93
CA PHE A 198 13.63 -4.64 -24.30
C PHE A 198 12.36 -3.80 -24.48
N ALA A 199 11.21 -4.33 -24.07
CA ALA A 199 9.93 -3.63 -24.22
C ALA A 199 9.93 -2.29 -23.47
N VAL A 200 10.41 -2.26 -22.22
CA VAL A 200 10.42 -1.03 -21.39
C VAL A 200 11.31 0.07 -21.99
N VAL A 201 12.45 -0.30 -22.59
CA VAL A 201 13.34 0.69 -23.25
C VAL A 201 12.69 1.31 -24.48
N ILE A 202 12.08 0.47 -25.34
CA ILE A 202 11.37 0.94 -26.53
C ILE A 202 10.23 1.89 -26.11
N ASP A 203 9.44 1.48 -25.14
CA ASP A 203 8.29 2.27 -24.69
C ASP A 203 8.73 3.59 -24.05
N ASP A 204 9.70 3.56 -23.14
CA ASP A 204 10.20 4.76 -22.47
C ASP A 204 10.80 5.75 -23.50
N ALA A 205 11.48 5.25 -24.54
CA ALA A 205 12.01 6.09 -25.63
C ALA A 205 10.90 6.69 -26.50
N PHE A 206 9.95 5.86 -26.98
CA PHE A 206 8.86 6.31 -27.88
C PHE A 206 7.82 7.16 -27.14
N MET A 207 7.60 6.94 -25.85
CA MET A 207 6.71 7.76 -25.02
C MET A 207 7.42 8.99 -24.43
N GLU A 208 8.66 9.23 -24.82
CA GLU A 208 9.47 10.39 -24.43
C GLU A 208 9.64 10.54 -22.91
N VAL A 209 9.72 9.42 -22.18
CA VAL A 209 9.97 9.40 -20.73
C VAL A 209 11.34 10.01 -20.44
N THR A 210 11.37 11.00 -19.56
CA THR A 210 12.60 11.72 -19.20
C THR A 210 13.22 11.21 -17.89
N HIS A 211 12.38 10.66 -16.98
CA HIS A 211 12.82 10.16 -15.69
C HIS A 211 12.11 8.83 -15.40
N VAL A 212 12.88 7.85 -14.94
CA VAL A 212 12.44 6.51 -14.56
C VAL A 212 12.67 6.33 -13.07
N ILE A 213 11.59 6.50 -12.28
CA ILE A 213 11.61 6.27 -10.83
C ILE A 213 10.92 4.94 -10.58
N ARG A 214 11.63 4.01 -9.91
CA ARG A 214 11.15 2.62 -9.70
C ARG A 214 11.80 1.98 -8.49
N ALA A 215 11.31 0.81 -8.06
CA ALA A 215 11.89 0.07 -6.96
C ALA A 215 13.33 -0.41 -7.29
N GLU A 216 14.19 -0.47 -6.28
CA GLU A 216 15.59 -0.88 -6.40
C GLU A 216 15.81 -2.30 -6.93
N GLU A 217 14.79 -3.17 -6.84
CA GLU A 217 14.82 -4.51 -7.46
C GLU A 217 15.18 -4.46 -8.95
N HIS A 218 14.89 -3.33 -9.59
CA HIS A 218 15.22 -3.09 -10.99
C HIS A 218 16.63 -2.52 -11.23
N LEU A 219 17.41 -2.27 -10.18
CA LEU A 219 18.77 -1.73 -10.31
C LEU A 219 19.66 -2.62 -11.18
N SER A 220 19.59 -3.94 -10.99
CA SER A 220 20.31 -4.94 -11.80
C SER A 220 19.81 -5.07 -13.25
N ASN A 221 18.64 -4.53 -13.58
CA ASN A 221 18.13 -4.47 -14.93
C ASN A 221 18.70 -3.27 -15.72
N THR A 222 19.09 -2.21 -15.02
CA THR A 222 19.54 -0.95 -15.63
C THR A 222 20.71 -1.11 -16.58
N PRO A 223 21.79 -1.89 -16.32
CA PRO A 223 22.88 -2.07 -17.28
C PRO A 223 22.43 -2.75 -18.57
N ARG A 224 21.48 -3.70 -18.50
CA ARG A 224 20.89 -4.31 -19.73
C ARG A 224 20.09 -3.30 -20.52
N GLN A 225 19.34 -2.45 -19.84
CA GLN A 225 18.57 -1.38 -20.48
C GLN A 225 19.48 -0.34 -21.12
N LEU A 226 20.57 0.06 -20.45
CA LEU A 226 21.58 0.94 -21.03
C LEU A 226 22.24 0.34 -22.28
N ALA A 227 22.50 -0.96 -22.29
CA ALA A 227 23.00 -1.67 -23.49
C ALA A 227 22.00 -1.60 -24.65
N ILE A 228 20.70 -1.70 -24.37
CA ILE A 228 19.64 -1.56 -25.40
C ILE A 228 19.56 -0.11 -25.90
N TYR A 229 19.60 0.89 -24.99
CA TYR A 229 19.64 2.31 -25.38
C TYR A 229 20.83 2.61 -26.28
N GLU A 230 22.02 2.11 -25.93
CA GLU A 230 23.26 2.26 -26.72
C GLU A 230 23.13 1.62 -28.10
N ALA A 231 22.63 0.37 -28.16
CA ALA A 231 22.48 -0.37 -29.42
C ALA A 231 21.49 0.30 -30.39
N LEU A 232 20.38 0.85 -29.86
CA LEU A 232 19.36 1.55 -30.64
C LEU A 232 19.71 3.02 -30.92
N GLY A 233 20.74 3.57 -30.25
CA GLY A 233 21.10 4.98 -30.36
C GLY A 233 20.08 5.91 -29.71
N TYR A 234 19.30 5.41 -28.75
CA TYR A 234 18.35 6.23 -28.00
C TYR A 234 19.02 6.88 -26.78
N LYS A 235 18.54 8.07 -26.41
CA LYS A 235 19.00 8.74 -25.20
C LYS A 235 18.34 8.11 -23.96
N PRO A 236 19.11 7.59 -23.00
CA PRO A 236 18.53 7.04 -21.78
C PRO A 236 17.89 8.14 -20.92
N PRO A 237 16.81 7.85 -20.17
CA PRO A 237 16.25 8.75 -19.16
C PRO A 237 17.19 8.87 -17.95
N LYS A 238 16.87 9.79 -17.05
CA LYS A 238 17.46 9.79 -15.70
C LYS A 238 16.80 8.69 -14.87
N PHE A 239 17.59 7.95 -14.09
CA PHE A 239 17.10 6.86 -13.24
C PHE A 239 17.05 7.28 -11.77
N GLY A 240 16.09 6.73 -11.02
CA GLY A 240 16.00 6.80 -9.58
C GLY A 240 15.46 5.49 -9.03
N HIS A 241 16.29 4.80 -8.23
CA HIS A 241 15.92 3.51 -7.64
C HIS A 241 15.63 3.70 -6.16
N ILE A 242 14.33 3.69 -5.83
CA ILE A 242 13.84 3.85 -4.45
C ILE A 242 13.98 2.53 -3.69
N SER A 243 14.31 2.64 -2.40
CA SER A 243 14.52 1.51 -1.48
C SER A 243 13.31 0.60 -1.37
N LEU A 244 13.47 -0.58 -0.77
CA LEU A 244 12.37 -1.49 -0.47
C LEU A 244 11.53 -1.00 0.72
N ILE A 245 10.31 -1.54 0.82
CA ILE A 245 9.51 -1.51 2.04
C ILE A 245 9.69 -2.86 2.72
N LEU A 246 10.19 -2.82 3.95
CA LEU A 246 10.41 -3.99 4.80
C LEU A 246 9.31 -4.10 5.85
N GLY A 247 9.03 -5.31 6.32
CA GLY A 247 8.27 -5.53 7.54
C GLY A 247 9.13 -5.28 8.78
N GLU A 248 8.54 -5.41 9.98
CA GLU A 248 9.25 -5.26 11.26
C GLU A 248 10.41 -6.26 11.43
N ASP A 249 10.35 -7.40 10.76
CA ASP A 249 11.41 -8.41 10.72
C ASP A 249 12.57 -8.07 9.78
N HIS A 250 12.59 -6.85 9.22
CA HIS A 250 13.55 -6.37 8.23
C HIS A 250 13.64 -7.22 6.96
N LYS A 251 12.58 -7.97 6.64
CA LYS A 251 12.45 -8.68 5.37
C LYS A 251 11.45 -7.97 4.47
N LYS A 252 11.56 -8.17 3.16
CA LYS A 252 10.64 -7.60 2.19
C LYS A 252 9.19 -7.82 2.63
N MET A 253 8.41 -6.76 2.65
CA MET A 253 7.02 -6.80 3.09
C MET A 253 6.20 -7.80 2.27
N SER A 254 5.42 -8.62 2.95
CA SER A 254 4.62 -9.71 2.38
C SER A 254 3.37 -9.95 3.22
N LYS A 255 2.42 -10.76 2.74
CA LYS A 255 1.14 -11.06 3.41
C LYS A 255 1.26 -11.52 4.87
N ARG A 256 2.39 -12.11 5.28
CA ARG A 256 2.63 -12.49 6.69
C ARG A 256 2.78 -11.29 7.64
N HIS A 257 3.02 -10.09 7.11
CA HIS A 257 3.14 -8.85 7.88
C HIS A 257 1.82 -8.06 7.95
N GLY A 258 0.70 -8.66 7.53
CA GLY A 258 -0.63 -8.04 7.49
C GLY A 258 -1.04 -7.60 6.09
N ALA A 259 -1.88 -6.55 6.02
CA ALA A 259 -2.36 -6.00 4.76
C ALA A 259 -1.20 -5.47 3.90
N THR A 260 -1.19 -5.82 2.63
CA THR A 260 -0.12 -5.44 1.70
C THR A 260 -0.62 -4.75 0.44
N SER A 261 -1.90 -4.84 0.15
CA SER A 261 -2.51 -4.20 -1.02
C SER A 261 -3.29 -2.95 -0.65
N VAL A 262 -3.37 -2.01 -1.57
CA VAL A 262 -4.14 -0.76 -1.41
C VAL A 262 -5.61 -1.05 -1.12
N THR A 263 -6.19 -2.06 -1.79
CA THR A 263 -7.58 -2.47 -1.60
C THR A 263 -7.84 -2.98 -0.18
N GLU A 264 -6.89 -3.67 0.45
CA GLU A 264 -7.03 -4.12 1.84
C GLU A 264 -7.15 -2.92 2.78
N TYR A 265 -6.29 -1.90 2.67
CA TYR A 265 -6.37 -0.69 3.50
C TYR A 265 -7.69 0.08 3.27
N ARG A 266 -8.13 0.21 2.01
CA ARG A 266 -9.44 0.78 1.68
C ARG A 266 -10.58 0.01 2.35
N ASN A 267 -10.56 -1.32 2.29
CA ASN A 267 -11.59 -2.18 2.88
C ASN A 267 -11.57 -2.19 4.41
N MET A 268 -10.44 -1.87 5.02
CA MET A 268 -10.30 -1.63 6.47
C MET A 268 -10.83 -0.24 6.88
N GLY A 269 -11.08 0.65 5.92
CA GLY A 269 -11.63 1.98 6.20
C GLY A 269 -10.58 3.04 6.54
N TYR A 270 -9.35 2.90 6.01
CA TYR A 270 -8.38 3.99 6.00
C TYR A 270 -8.77 5.06 5.00
N LEU A 271 -8.46 6.31 5.31
CA LEU A 271 -8.64 7.44 4.40
C LEU A 271 -7.52 7.45 3.34
N PRO A 272 -7.85 7.71 2.07
CA PRO A 272 -6.85 7.74 1.00
C PRO A 272 -5.76 8.79 1.24
N GLU A 273 -6.09 9.96 1.76
CA GLU A 273 -5.14 11.02 2.09
C GLU A 273 -4.13 10.58 3.16
N ALA A 274 -4.59 9.81 4.14
CA ALA A 274 -3.74 9.26 5.19
C ALA A 274 -2.76 8.21 4.63
N VAL A 275 -3.25 7.33 3.75
CA VAL A 275 -2.40 6.33 3.09
C VAL A 275 -1.37 7.01 2.19
N VAL A 276 -1.75 8.01 1.41
CA VAL A 276 -0.84 8.81 0.56
C VAL A 276 0.22 9.50 1.41
N ASN A 277 -0.18 10.18 2.48
CA ASN A 277 0.75 10.84 3.40
C ASN A 277 1.75 9.85 4.01
N TYR A 278 1.27 8.72 4.49
CA TYR A 278 2.12 7.68 5.07
C TYR A 278 3.11 7.09 4.05
N LEU A 279 2.64 6.74 2.85
CA LEU A 279 3.47 6.22 1.78
C LEU A 279 4.54 7.22 1.33
N ALA A 280 4.23 8.53 1.34
CA ALA A 280 5.21 9.56 1.06
C ALA A 280 6.35 9.55 2.08
N LEU A 281 6.04 9.42 3.37
CA LEU A 281 7.02 9.37 4.45
C LEU A 281 7.85 8.07 4.48
N LEU A 282 7.39 7.02 3.80
CA LEU A 282 8.18 5.79 3.65
C LEU A 282 9.35 5.99 2.68
N GLY A 283 10.45 6.48 3.19
CA GLY A 283 11.69 6.70 2.45
C GLY A 283 11.88 8.13 1.92
N TRP A 284 10.98 9.07 2.18
CA TRP A 284 11.21 10.50 1.96
C TRP A 284 11.16 11.25 3.29
N THR A 285 12.09 12.20 3.47
CA THR A 285 12.16 13.03 4.67
C THR A 285 11.78 14.47 4.33
N PRO A 286 10.70 15.02 4.91
CA PRO A 286 10.31 16.41 4.69
C PRO A 286 11.31 17.41 5.29
N LYS A 287 11.16 18.69 4.96
CA LYS A 287 11.87 19.77 5.65
C LYS A 287 11.17 20.03 6.99
N GLY A 288 11.93 20.01 8.09
CA GLY A 288 11.40 20.22 9.44
C GLY A 288 10.75 18.95 10.01
N GLU A 289 9.84 19.14 10.97
CA GLU A 289 9.24 18.08 11.79
C GLU A 289 7.78 17.78 11.41
N GLN A 290 7.27 18.37 10.30
CA GLN A 290 5.91 18.15 9.84
C GLN A 290 5.74 16.70 9.37
N GLU A 291 4.67 16.05 9.82
CA GLU A 291 4.34 14.67 9.47
C GLU A 291 2.96 14.53 8.81
N ILE A 292 2.09 15.52 8.95
CA ILE A 292 0.75 15.55 8.36
C ILE A 292 0.70 16.65 7.31
N PHE A 293 0.39 16.28 6.07
CA PHE A 293 0.44 17.14 4.91
C PHE A 293 -0.90 17.17 4.17
N THR A 294 -1.26 18.31 3.60
CA THR A 294 -2.24 18.32 2.52
C THR A 294 -1.58 17.82 1.22
N GLU A 295 -2.38 17.52 0.22
CA GLU A 295 -1.88 17.13 -1.11
C GLU A 295 -0.99 18.24 -1.70
N GLU A 296 -1.40 19.50 -1.61
CA GLU A 296 -0.65 20.65 -2.09
C GLU A 296 0.68 20.82 -1.36
N GLU A 297 0.70 20.58 -0.06
CA GLU A 297 1.93 20.63 0.74
C GLU A 297 2.89 19.51 0.34
N LEU A 298 2.39 18.29 0.13
CA LEU A 298 3.20 17.16 -0.37
C LEU A 298 3.79 17.49 -1.74
N ILE A 299 2.98 17.94 -2.70
CA ILE A 299 3.43 18.34 -4.04
C ILE A 299 4.51 19.41 -3.96
N LYS A 300 4.30 20.42 -3.12
CA LYS A 300 5.24 21.55 -2.98
C LYS A 300 6.55 21.17 -2.32
N GLN A 301 6.52 20.28 -1.33
CA GLN A 301 7.70 19.94 -0.50
C GLN A 301 8.48 18.75 -1.02
N PHE A 302 7.84 17.86 -1.81
CA PHE A 302 8.47 16.63 -2.28
C PHE A 302 9.69 16.91 -3.15
N SER A 303 10.76 16.17 -2.89
CA SER A 303 11.99 16.26 -3.68
C SER A 303 12.73 14.93 -3.66
N MET A 304 13.11 14.44 -4.84
CA MET A 304 13.94 13.25 -4.99
C MET A 304 15.29 13.33 -4.27
N LYS A 305 15.83 14.54 -4.07
CA LYS A 305 17.08 14.75 -3.30
C LYS A 305 16.96 14.38 -1.82
N ARG A 306 15.74 14.25 -1.31
CA ARG A 306 15.46 13.90 0.09
C ARG A 306 14.89 12.48 0.23
N VAL A 307 14.88 11.72 -0.85
CA VAL A 307 14.54 10.30 -0.83
C VAL A 307 15.75 9.52 -0.34
N SER A 308 15.54 8.68 0.68
CA SER A 308 16.58 7.86 1.28
C SER A 308 16.92 6.65 0.40
N SER A 309 18.19 6.31 0.34
CA SER A 309 18.65 5.03 -0.23
C SER A 309 18.51 3.85 0.74
N ASN A 310 18.26 4.10 2.02
CA ASN A 310 18.05 3.05 3.01
C ASN A 310 16.61 2.53 2.94
N ASP A 311 16.43 1.25 3.22
CA ASP A 311 15.14 0.61 3.27
C ASP A 311 14.24 1.25 4.34
N ALA A 312 12.94 1.32 4.03
CA ALA A 312 11.94 1.86 4.92
C ALA A 312 11.17 0.73 5.59
N VAL A 313 11.11 0.73 6.92
CA VAL A 313 10.33 -0.25 7.68
C VAL A 313 8.88 0.23 7.78
N PHE A 314 7.94 -0.64 7.42
CA PHE A 314 6.51 -0.37 7.56
C PHE A 314 6.10 -0.47 9.03
N ASP A 315 5.50 0.59 9.54
CA ASP A 315 4.97 0.71 10.91
C ASP A 315 3.45 0.97 10.84
N ILE A 316 2.67 -0.03 11.23
CA ILE A 316 1.20 0.06 11.24
C ILE A 316 0.71 1.08 12.29
N ASN A 317 1.40 1.22 13.42
CA ASN A 317 1.02 2.17 14.46
C ASN A 317 1.19 3.61 13.95
N LYS A 318 2.23 3.86 13.16
CA LYS A 318 2.44 5.16 12.51
C LYS A 318 1.36 5.45 11.48
N LEU A 319 0.97 4.47 10.66
CA LEU A 319 -0.15 4.62 9.73
C LEU A 319 -1.47 4.90 10.48
N ASN A 320 -1.75 4.14 11.54
CA ASN A 320 -2.93 4.36 12.40
C ASN A 320 -2.95 5.78 12.96
N TRP A 321 -1.83 6.24 13.51
CA TRP A 321 -1.71 7.59 14.05
C TRP A 321 -1.93 8.65 12.97
N ILE A 322 -1.35 8.51 11.79
CA ILE A 322 -1.56 9.43 10.66
C ILE A 322 -3.04 9.44 10.27
N ASN A 323 -3.65 8.27 10.08
CA ASN A 323 -5.07 8.17 9.72
C ASN A 323 -5.97 8.86 10.77
N PHE A 324 -5.67 8.63 12.06
CA PHE A 324 -6.36 9.30 13.15
C PHE A 324 -6.26 10.83 13.07
N GLN A 325 -5.09 11.42 12.70
CA GLN A 325 -4.97 12.86 12.54
C GLN A 325 -5.84 13.40 11.40
N TYR A 326 -6.08 12.63 10.34
CA TYR A 326 -7.03 13.00 9.28
C TYR A 326 -8.48 12.83 9.75
N MET A 327 -8.81 11.73 10.41
CA MET A 327 -10.17 11.50 10.95
C MET A 327 -10.60 12.58 11.94
N LYS A 328 -9.68 13.11 12.75
CA LYS A 328 -9.97 14.24 13.69
C LYS A 328 -10.42 15.52 12.99
N LYS A 329 -10.14 15.69 11.71
CA LYS A 329 -10.57 16.86 10.92
C LYS A 329 -11.98 16.73 10.35
N LEU A 330 -12.55 15.51 10.42
CA LEU A 330 -13.90 15.23 9.93
C LEU A 330 -14.95 15.73 10.94
N ASP A 331 -16.06 16.23 10.42
CA ASP A 331 -17.23 16.55 11.24
C ASP A 331 -18.06 15.29 11.57
N ALA A 332 -19.12 15.47 12.35
CA ALA A 332 -19.95 14.35 12.80
C ALA A 332 -20.66 13.63 11.65
N ASP A 333 -21.06 14.35 10.60
CA ASP A 333 -21.72 13.78 9.45
C ASP A 333 -20.74 12.96 8.61
N GLN A 334 -19.57 13.48 8.36
CA GLN A 334 -18.50 12.79 7.64
C GLN A 334 -18.02 11.54 8.36
N LEU A 335 -17.86 11.60 9.70
CA LEU A 335 -17.51 10.44 10.52
C LEU A 335 -18.62 9.37 10.49
N TYR A 336 -19.87 9.79 10.55
CA TYR A 336 -20.99 8.87 10.43
C TYR A 336 -20.96 8.16 9.07
N ASP A 337 -20.87 8.91 7.97
CA ASP A 337 -20.87 8.35 6.62
C ASP A 337 -19.69 7.36 6.41
N LEU A 338 -18.53 7.66 7.00
CA LEU A 338 -17.35 6.81 6.93
C LEU A 338 -17.51 5.51 7.74
N ILE A 339 -18.10 5.58 8.95
CA ILE A 339 -18.16 4.47 9.92
C ILE A 339 -19.41 3.61 9.75
N PHE A 340 -20.54 4.20 9.40
CA PHE A 340 -21.83 3.52 9.30
C PHE A 340 -21.81 2.21 8.48
N PRO A 341 -21.14 2.13 7.30
CA PRO A 341 -21.05 0.88 6.55
C PRO A 341 -20.42 -0.27 7.32
N PHE A 342 -19.50 0.01 8.22
CA PHE A 342 -18.84 -1.00 9.05
C PHE A 342 -19.74 -1.50 10.16
N LEU A 343 -20.57 -0.65 10.73
CA LEU A 343 -21.61 -1.05 11.70
C LEU A 343 -22.69 -1.92 11.07
N VAL A 344 -23.10 -1.60 9.84
CA VAL A 344 -24.01 -2.44 9.04
C VAL A 344 -23.37 -3.80 8.76
N LYS A 345 -22.11 -3.82 8.33
CA LYS A 345 -21.36 -5.05 8.04
C LYS A 345 -21.20 -5.93 9.30
N ALA A 346 -21.06 -5.32 10.46
CA ALA A 346 -20.98 -6.03 11.75
C ALA A 346 -22.35 -6.54 12.23
N GLY A 347 -23.44 -6.14 11.59
CA GLY A 347 -24.81 -6.54 11.97
C GLY A 347 -25.38 -5.75 13.15
N TYR A 348 -24.76 -4.66 13.55
CA TYR A 348 -25.22 -3.83 14.66
C TYR A 348 -26.41 -2.93 14.30
N VAL A 349 -26.52 -2.57 13.03
CA VAL A 349 -27.59 -1.73 12.51
C VAL A 349 -27.99 -2.20 11.11
N ASP A 350 -29.26 -1.94 10.74
CA ASP A 350 -29.73 -2.15 9.38
C ASP A 350 -29.20 -1.07 8.43
N ALA A 351 -29.13 -1.37 7.13
CA ALA A 351 -28.71 -0.42 6.11
C ALA A 351 -29.63 0.82 6.00
N ALA A 352 -30.89 0.69 6.42
CA ALA A 352 -31.85 1.77 6.53
C ALA A 352 -32.20 1.97 8.02
N VAL A 353 -31.89 3.14 8.55
CA VAL A 353 -32.19 3.52 9.93
C VAL A 353 -33.11 4.74 9.96
N SER A 354 -33.89 4.91 11.06
CA SER A 354 -34.70 6.13 11.27
C SER A 354 -33.78 7.33 11.52
N GLU A 355 -34.29 8.55 11.29
CA GLU A 355 -33.54 9.78 11.58
C GLU A 355 -33.14 9.87 13.06
N GLU A 356 -34.01 9.43 13.97
CA GLU A 356 -33.70 9.39 15.41
C GLU A 356 -32.51 8.45 15.70
N LYS A 357 -32.49 7.26 15.10
CA LYS A 357 -31.38 6.31 15.24
C LYS A 357 -30.11 6.84 14.62
N LYS A 358 -30.21 7.53 13.49
CA LYS A 358 -29.09 8.18 12.83
C LYS A 358 -28.46 9.27 13.70
N ASP A 359 -29.31 10.12 14.31
CA ASP A 359 -28.84 11.16 15.22
C ASP A 359 -28.16 10.59 16.46
N TRP A 360 -28.71 9.49 17.01
CA TRP A 360 -28.09 8.77 18.11
C TRP A 360 -26.73 8.18 17.70
N LEU A 361 -26.65 7.52 16.52
CA LEU A 361 -25.39 6.97 16.01
C LEU A 361 -24.33 8.05 15.82
N LYS A 362 -24.68 9.21 15.30
CA LYS A 362 -23.76 10.34 15.18
C LYS A 362 -23.19 10.76 16.54
N LYS A 363 -24.03 10.83 17.58
CA LYS A 363 -23.59 11.15 18.93
C LYS A 363 -22.66 10.07 19.49
N VAL A 364 -22.99 8.80 19.32
CA VAL A 364 -22.14 7.67 19.77
C VAL A 364 -20.80 7.65 19.06
N ILE A 365 -20.78 7.80 17.74
CA ILE A 365 -19.56 7.83 16.94
C ILE A 365 -18.70 9.04 17.34
N TRP A 366 -19.31 10.21 17.50
CA TRP A 366 -18.61 11.42 17.92
C TRP A 366 -18.01 11.31 19.33
N PHE A 367 -18.73 10.70 20.25
CA PHE A 367 -18.26 10.40 21.60
C PHE A 367 -17.04 9.47 21.61
N MET A 368 -17.03 8.48 20.71
CA MET A 368 -15.98 7.46 20.62
C MET A 368 -14.83 7.82 19.65
N LYS A 369 -14.91 8.94 18.95
CA LYS A 369 -13.97 9.30 17.86
C LYS A 369 -12.49 9.26 18.24
N ASP A 370 -12.17 9.55 19.52
CA ASP A 370 -10.79 9.57 19.99
C ASP A 370 -10.22 8.17 20.27
N HIS A 371 -11.05 7.13 20.15
CA HIS A 371 -10.69 5.72 20.29
C HIS A 371 -10.63 4.97 18.95
N ILE A 372 -11.02 5.61 17.85
CA ILE A 372 -11.13 4.99 16.52
C ILE A 372 -10.02 5.51 15.61
N TYR A 373 -9.06 4.66 15.27
CA TYR A 373 -7.92 5.01 14.42
C TYR A 373 -8.19 4.83 12.92
N PHE A 374 -9.12 3.93 12.55
CA PHE A 374 -9.62 3.72 11.20
C PHE A 374 -11.06 3.17 11.25
N ALA A 375 -11.84 3.41 10.23
CA ALA A 375 -13.29 3.19 10.30
C ALA A 375 -13.71 1.76 10.63
N GLY A 376 -12.98 0.75 10.14
CA GLY A 376 -13.29 -0.65 10.43
C GLY A 376 -13.11 -1.05 11.89
N GLN A 377 -12.27 -0.34 12.65
CA GLN A 377 -12.11 -0.56 14.09
C GLN A 377 -13.37 -0.17 14.89
N ALA A 378 -14.20 0.71 14.31
CA ALA A 378 -15.39 1.21 15.00
C ALA A 378 -16.36 0.09 15.44
N ALA A 379 -16.45 -1.01 14.68
CA ALA A 379 -17.31 -2.12 15.05
C ALA A 379 -16.90 -2.75 16.41
N ASP A 380 -15.59 -2.88 16.65
CA ASP A 380 -15.06 -3.42 17.89
C ASP A 380 -15.15 -2.39 19.04
N GLU A 381 -14.80 -1.12 18.76
CA GLU A 381 -14.79 -0.05 19.77
C GLU A 381 -16.21 0.35 20.22
N LEU A 382 -17.20 0.20 19.34
CA LEU A 382 -18.60 0.57 19.63
C LEU A 382 -19.46 -0.60 20.06
N LYS A 383 -18.95 -1.83 20.07
CA LYS A 383 -19.74 -3.04 20.34
C LYS A 383 -20.61 -2.97 21.61
N PHE A 384 -20.08 -2.37 22.67
CA PHE A 384 -20.81 -2.25 23.94
C PHE A 384 -22.04 -1.32 23.88
N PHE A 385 -22.22 -0.51 22.81
CA PHE A 385 -23.46 0.20 22.58
C PHE A 385 -24.58 -0.70 21.99
N PHE A 386 -24.21 -1.82 21.37
CA PHE A 386 -25.12 -2.71 20.67
C PHE A 386 -25.34 -4.04 21.37
N GLU A 387 -24.34 -4.60 21.98
CA GLU A 387 -24.35 -5.89 22.66
C GLU A 387 -24.81 -5.75 24.12
N ASP A 388 -25.14 -6.86 24.75
CA ASP A 388 -25.36 -6.96 26.20
C ASP A 388 -24.03 -6.87 26.98
N MET A 389 -24.12 -6.86 28.32
CA MET A 389 -22.91 -6.89 29.15
C MET A 389 -22.13 -8.16 28.83
N PRO A 390 -20.80 -8.04 28.54
CA PRO A 390 -19.97 -9.21 28.25
C PRO A 390 -19.78 -10.07 29.50
N GLU A 391 -19.57 -11.38 29.30
CA GLU A 391 -19.14 -12.28 30.37
C GLU A 391 -17.76 -11.83 30.88
N LEU A 392 -17.63 -11.69 32.22
CA LEU A 392 -16.38 -11.30 32.82
C LEU A 392 -15.53 -12.56 33.10
N THR A 393 -14.38 -12.66 32.42
CA THR A 393 -13.46 -13.82 32.53
C THR A 393 -12.09 -13.44 33.10
N ASP A 394 -11.74 -12.16 33.08
CA ASP A 394 -10.45 -11.65 33.58
C ASP A 394 -10.41 -11.71 35.10
N GLU A 395 -9.39 -12.33 35.70
CA GLU A 395 -9.27 -12.54 37.14
C GLU A 395 -9.15 -11.24 37.89
N ASP A 396 -8.45 -10.22 37.38
CA ASP A 396 -8.29 -8.91 38.01
C ASP A 396 -9.61 -8.14 38.00
N VAL A 397 -10.34 -8.19 36.90
CA VAL A 397 -11.69 -7.61 36.76
C VAL A 397 -12.67 -8.28 37.73
N LEU A 398 -12.66 -9.62 37.80
CA LEU A 398 -13.50 -10.38 38.73
C LEU A 398 -13.15 -10.08 40.19
N ALA A 399 -11.88 -9.89 40.52
CA ALA A 399 -11.46 -9.51 41.90
C ALA A 399 -12.02 -8.15 42.30
N ILE A 400 -12.06 -7.17 41.41
CA ILE A 400 -12.67 -5.87 41.62
C ILE A 400 -14.18 -6.01 41.87
N MET A 401 -14.87 -6.80 41.04
CA MET A 401 -16.32 -7.00 41.17
C MET A 401 -16.73 -7.71 42.46
N LYS A 402 -15.94 -8.71 42.89
CA LYS A 402 -16.17 -9.49 44.13
C LYS A 402 -15.89 -8.72 45.40
N ALA A 403 -15.31 -7.52 45.34
CA ALA A 403 -15.11 -6.69 46.51
C ALA A 403 -16.48 -6.30 47.13
N GLU A 404 -16.63 -6.40 48.45
CA GLU A 404 -17.88 -6.09 49.14
C GLU A 404 -18.39 -4.67 48.85
N THR A 405 -17.47 -3.73 48.64
CA THR A 405 -17.78 -2.35 48.27
C THR A 405 -18.43 -2.23 46.91
N SER A 406 -18.11 -3.11 45.96
CA SER A 406 -18.61 -3.08 44.57
C SER A 406 -20.11 -3.42 44.52
N GLY A 407 -20.51 -4.55 45.08
CA GLY A 407 -21.93 -4.92 45.12
C GLY A 407 -22.78 -3.95 45.98
N LYS A 408 -22.19 -3.42 47.08
CA LYS A 408 -22.86 -2.41 47.90
C LYS A 408 -23.13 -1.12 47.13
N LEU A 409 -22.13 -0.62 46.39
CA LEU A 409 -22.25 0.58 45.60
C LEU A 409 -23.23 0.42 44.44
N LEU A 410 -23.08 -0.67 43.64
CA LEU A 410 -23.93 -0.90 42.49
C LEU A 410 -25.39 -1.01 42.82
N ARG A 411 -25.75 -1.78 43.90
CA ARG A 411 -27.13 -1.87 44.40
C ARG A 411 -27.70 -0.50 44.80
N ALA A 412 -26.95 0.29 45.56
CA ALA A 412 -27.39 1.61 45.97
C ALA A 412 -27.54 2.56 44.75
N PHE A 413 -26.58 2.53 43.84
CA PHE A 413 -26.61 3.40 42.67
C PHE A 413 -27.77 3.04 41.69
N ILE A 414 -28.10 1.76 41.53
CA ILE A 414 -29.27 1.31 40.78
C ILE A 414 -30.56 1.91 41.34
N GLU A 415 -30.75 1.85 42.70
CA GLU A 415 -31.94 2.41 43.34
C GLU A 415 -32.00 3.94 43.22
N ASP A 416 -30.87 4.62 43.35
CA ASP A 416 -30.79 6.08 43.18
C ASP A 416 -31.13 6.49 41.72
N LEU A 417 -30.63 5.74 40.71
CA LEU A 417 -30.92 6.01 39.29
C LEU A 417 -32.40 5.87 38.93
N LYS A 418 -33.14 4.99 39.62
CA LYS A 418 -34.60 4.84 39.40
C LYS A 418 -35.37 6.10 39.76
N THR A 419 -34.84 6.93 40.64
CA THR A 419 -35.49 8.14 41.15
C THR A 419 -35.23 9.39 40.30
N LEU A 420 -34.30 9.33 39.35
CA LEU A 420 -33.98 10.49 38.50
C LEU A 420 -35.17 10.84 37.56
N GLU A 421 -35.57 12.10 37.54
CA GLU A 421 -36.59 12.59 36.60
C GLU A 421 -36.01 12.68 35.18
N THR A 422 -34.82 13.24 35.05
CA THR A 422 -34.07 13.33 33.80
C THR A 422 -32.85 12.41 33.83
N PHE A 423 -32.50 11.84 32.64
CA PHE A 423 -31.39 10.88 32.52
C PHE A 423 -30.32 11.45 31.59
N ASP A 424 -29.69 12.53 32.02
CA ASP A 424 -28.58 13.19 31.34
C ASP A 424 -27.27 13.06 32.11
N GLN A 425 -26.16 13.35 31.45
CA GLN A 425 -24.80 13.24 32.01
C GLN A 425 -24.65 13.98 33.35
N ALA A 426 -25.26 15.16 33.50
CA ALA A 426 -25.11 16.02 34.67
C ALA A 426 -25.83 15.43 35.90
N GLU A 427 -27.10 15.01 35.71
CA GLU A 427 -27.91 14.41 36.80
C GLU A 427 -27.41 13.01 37.16
N ILE A 428 -26.97 12.20 36.21
CA ILE A 428 -26.33 10.90 36.47
C ILE A 428 -25.07 11.08 37.31
N LYS A 429 -24.19 12.03 36.94
CA LYS A 429 -22.95 12.33 37.70
C LYS A 429 -23.23 12.83 39.13
N LYS A 430 -24.24 13.67 39.26
CA LYS A 430 -24.68 14.18 40.58
C LYS A 430 -25.22 13.05 41.45
N CYS A 431 -26.06 12.18 40.91
CA CYS A 431 -26.59 11.00 41.56
C CYS A 431 -25.45 10.05 42.01
N PHE A 432 -24.51 9.72 41.15
CA PHE A 432 -23.36 8.87 41.46
C PHE A 432 -22.51 9.46 42.59
N ASN A 433 -22.22 10.75 42.54
CA ASN A 433 -21.45 11.42 43.60
C ASN A 433 -22.16 11.41 44.95
N ALA A 434 -23.50 11.58 44.98
CA ALA A 434 -24.32 11.48 46.17
C ALA A 434 -24.32 10.05 46.72
N CYS A 435 -24.47 9.05 45.87
CA CYS A 435 -24.40 7.63 46.21
C CYS A 435 -23.02 7.26 46.81
N MET A 436 -21.92 7.64 46.15
CA MET A 436 -20.57 7.44 46.68
C MET A 436 -20.40 7.99 48.09
N LYS A 437 -20.88 9.21 48.32
CA LYS A 437 -20.80 9.88 49.63
C LYS A 437 -21.63 9.14 50.67
N ALA A 438 -22.85 8.75 50.35
CA ALA A 438 -23.76 8.01 51.23
C ALA A 438 -23.19 6.64 51.62
N GLN A 439 -22.54 5.94 50.67
CA GLN A 439 -21.95 4.63 50.93
C GLN A 439 -20.54 4.70 51.54
N GLY A 440 -19.91 5.89 51.60
CA GLY A 440 -18.56 6.08 52.11
C GLY A 440 -17.47 5.51 51.17
N ILE A 441 -17.78 5.26 49.89
CA ILE A 441 -16.89 4.65 48.91
C ILE A 441 -16.35 5.76 48.01
N LYS A 442 -15.04 5.74 47.67
CA LYS A 442 -14.38 6.83 46.94
C LYS A 442 -13.40 6.30 45.90
N GLY A 443 -13.12 7.14 44.88
CA GLY A 443 -12.06 6.91 43.92
C GLY A 443 -12.24 5.61 43.13
N LYS A 444 -11.16 4.88 42.90
CA LYS A 444 -11.16 3.64 42.12
C LYS A 444 -12.19 2.62 42.57
N ALA A 445 -12.39 2.46 43.90
CA ALA A 445 -13.36 1.51 44.45
C ALA A 445 -14.83 1.82 44.06
N ALA A 446 -15.12 3.02 43.58
CA ALA A 446 -16.43 3.37 43.05
C ALA A 446 -16.46 3.37 41.50
N TYR A 447 -15.45 3.96 40.88
CA TYR A 447 -15.45 4.14 39.42
C TYR A 447 -15.17 2.85 38.63
N GLU A 448 -14.23 2.00 39.12
CA GLU A 448 -13.85 0.76 38.42
C GLU A 448 -15.01 -0.25 38.34
N PRO A 449 -15.70 -0.63 39.43
CA PRO A 449 -16.80 -1.60 39.35
C PRO A 449 -17.97 -1.07 38.49
N THR A 450 -18.26 0.23 38.57
CA THR A 450 -19.30 0.84 37.74
C THR A 450 -18.93 0.82 36.25
N ARG A 451 -17.68 1.11 35.93
CA ARG A 451 -17.19 1.04 34.54
C ARG A 451 -17.18 -0.40 33.99
N ILE A 452 -16.74 -1.35 34.81
CA ILE A 452 -16.76 -2.78 34.49
C ILE A 452 -18.20 -3.23 34.22
N ALA A 453 -19.17 -2.82 35.04
CA ALA A 453 -20.56 -3.12 34.81
C ALA A 453 -21.10 -2.58 33.48
N LEU A 454 -20.61 -1.44 33.04
CA LEU A 454 -21.03 -0.82 31.78
C LEU A 454 -20.31 -1.37 30.54
N THR A 455 -19.02 -1.73 30.64
CA THR A 455 -18.19 -2.03 29.48
C THR A 455 -17.44 -3.37 29.54
N GLY A 456 -17.39 -4.01 30.70
CA GLY A 456 -16.54 -5.18 30.94
C GLY A 456 -15.06 -4.85 31.22
N ALA A 457 -14.68 -3.57 31.21
CA ALA A 457 -13.28 -3.14 31.34
C ALA A 457 -13.09 -2.09 32.43
N THR A 458 -11.86 -1.99 32.96
CA THR A 458 -11.49 -0.99 33.97
C THR A 458 -11.20 0.39 33.38
N GLN A 459 -10.89 0.47 32.11
CA GLN A 459 -10.60 1.70 31.39
C GLN A 459 -11.58 1.88 30.20
N GLY A 460 -11.73 3.11 29.72
CA GLY A 460 -12.62 3.41 28.61
C GLY A 460 -13.08 4.88 28.59
N PRO A 461 -14.06 5.22 27.75
CA PRO A 461 -14.54 6.58 27.54
C PRO A 461 -15.25 7.15 28.77
N GLY A 462 -15.72 8.39 28.67
CA GLY A 462 -16.42 9.10 29.74
C GLY A 462 -17.66 8.35 30.25
N MET A 463 -17.65 7.88 31.49
CA MET A 463 -18.66 6.97 32.03
C MET A 463 -20.08 7.56 32.04
N PHE A 464 -20.25 8.81 32.44
CA PHE A 464 -21.57 9.42 32.60
C PHE A 464 -22.20 9.81 31.26
N GLU A 465 -21.40 10.26 30.30
CA GLU A 465 -21.84 10.53 28.94
C GLU A 465 -22.20 9.21 28.21
N MET A 466 -21.45 8.15 28.45
CA MET A 466 -21.76 6.82 27.94
C MET A 466 -23.11 6.31 28.50
N MET A 467 -23.39 6.52 29.79
CA MET A 467 -24.68 6.14 30.40
C MET A 467 -25.85 6.91 29.78
N GLU A 468 -25.68 8.21 29.52
CA GLU A 468 -26.68 9.02 28.82
C GLU A 468 -26.95 8.46 27.41
N LEU A 469 -25.88 8.11 26.67
CA LEU A 469 -26.00 7.53 25.32
C LEU A 469 -26.62 6.11 25.31
N PHE A 470 -26.38 5.30 26.33
CA PHE A 470 -27.09 4.02 26.53
C PHE A 470 -28.59 4.21 26.78
N GLY A 471 -28.93 5.30 27.44
CA GLY A 471 -30.25 5.50 27.99
C GLY A 471 -30.45 4.75 29.30
N ARG A 472 -31.56 5.07 29.99
CA ARG A 472 -31.87 4.52 31.31
C ARG A 472 -31.97 2.99 31.30
N GLU A 473 -32.75 2.43 30.39
CA GLU A 473 -33.03 0.99 30.33
C GLU A 473 -31.73 0.19 30.19
N LYS A 474 -30.96 0.41 29.16
CA LYS A 474 -29.69 -0.33 28.94
C LYS A 474 -28.67 -0.12 30.04
N THR A 475 -28.61 1.07 30.63
CA THR A 475 -27.73 1.34 31.78
C THR A 475 -28.14 0.48 32.99
N MET A 476 -29.43 0.42 33.30
CA MET A 476 -29.95 -0.38 34.40
C MET A 476 -29.71 -1.86 34.19
N ASP A 477 -30.04 -2.39 32.98
CA ASP A 477 -29.84 -3.79 32.66
C ASP A 477 -28.37 -4.24 32.83
N ARG A 478 -27.42 -3.41 32.42
CA ARG A 478 -25.97 -3.69 32.61
C ARG A 478 -25.53 -3.67 34.05
N LEU A 479 -25.97 -2.67 34.82
CA LEU A 479 -25.63 -2.58 36.25
C LEU A 479 -26.24 -3.75 37.03
N GLU A 480 -27.48 -4.15 36.70
CA GLU A 480 -28.17 -5.29 37.32
C GLU A 480 -27.48 -6.62 36.96
N ALA A 481 -27.13 -6.82 35.64
CA ALA A 481 -26.40 -8.01 35.20
C ALA A 481 -25.03 -8.15 35.88
N ALA A 482 -24.34 -7.04 36.16
CA ALA A 482 -23.05 -7.03 36.82
C ALA A 482 -23.14 -7.49 38.29
N LEU A 483 -24.29 -7.37 38.95
CA LEU A 483 -24.48 -7.83 40.32
C LEU A 483 -24.30 -9.37 40.47
N ALA A 484 -24.39 -10.13 39.43
CA ALA A 484 -24.10 -11.56 39.42
C ALA A 484 -22.63 -11.89 39.72
N TYR A 485 -21.74 -10.91 39.56
CA TYR A 485 -20.30 -11.06 39.78
C TYR A 485 -19.85 -10.44 41.14
N CYS A 486 -20.80 -9.87 41.96
CA CYS A 486 -20.51 -9.17 43.20
C CYS A 486 -20.73 -10.05 44.45
#